data_402da1aead14b6567b848b786723c3a1
#
_entry.id   402da1aead14b6567b848b786723c3a1
#
_cell.length_a   1.000
_cell.length_b   1.000
_cell.length_c   1.000
_cell.angle_alpha   90.00
_cell.angle_beta   90.00
_cell.angle_gamma   90.00
#
_symmetry.space_group_name_H-M   'P 1'
#
loop_
_entity.id
_entity.type
_entity.pdbx_description
1 polymer ?
#
loop_
_entity_poly.entity_id
_entity_poly.type
_entity_poly.pdbx_seq_one_letter_code
_entity_poly.pdbx_strand_id
1 'polypeptide(L)'
;MAIIYNAQGGHLRSQPLKKMPELVLVDSEVIARSPVRYLKAGIVDALAKWYEFRPYQRQNPDSLALDLKVMAAERAVEAYRQWGDAAVEDNQAQQTSFALERVIDANIVLAGLANSMRDDLPTPGVAHAIHNRLTHQPELHGWLHGEKVGYCLLVQSLIEQENGEPDRELVELLHRFGSPLRLPTLSGNRAERLRALAVQFSFPAASAARLPFTLSPESLEKALLASDHFSLPSQDPL
;
A
#
# COMPACT_ATOMS: atom_id res chain seq x y z
N MET A 1 14.53 6.12 -3.00
CA MET A 1 13.84 6.43 -4.28
C MET A 1 13.28 7.83 -4.20
N ALA A 2 13.39 8.64 -5.25
CA ALA A 2 12.70 9.94 -5.34
C ALA A 2 11.47 9.80 -6.21
N ILE A 3 10.33 10.31 -5.75
CA ILE A 3 9.08 10.31 -6.49
C ILE A 3 8.87 11.70 -7.08
N ILE A 4 8.71 11.77 -8.39
CA ILE A 4 8.56 13.03 -9.12
C ILE A 4 7.11 13.20 -9.54
N TYR A 5 6.52 14.33 -9.17
CA TYR A 5 5.15 14.70 -9.47
C TYR A 5 5.11 15.90 -10.43
N ASN A 6 4.01 16.02 -11.18
CA ASN A 6 3.71 17.23 -11.95
C ASN A 6 3.14 18.33 -11.03
N ALA A 7 2.90 19.52 -11.58
CA ALA A 7 2.37 20.67 -10.84
C ALA A 7 0.94 20.42 -10.27
N GLN A 8 0.21 19.48 -10.81
CA GLN A 8 -1.14 19.09 -10.38
C GLN A 8 -1.13 17.91 -9.39
N GLY A 9 0.06 17.44 -8.94
CA GLY A 9 0.20 16.33 -7.99
C GLY A 9 0.11 14.94 -8.62
N GLY A 10 0.02 14.83 -9.95
CA GLY A 10 0.03 13.55 -10.64
C GLY A 10 1.44 12.93 -10.71
N HIS A 11 1.56 11.64 -10.46
CA HIS A 11 2.83 10.92 -10.54
C HIS A 11 3.39 10.93 -11.97
N LEU A 12 4.64 11.34 -12.12
CA LEU A 12 5.36 11.31 -13.39
C LEU A 12 6.31 10.11 -13.49
N ARG A 13 7.15 9.95 -12.49
CA ARG A 13 8.13 8.86 -12.45
C ARG A 13 8.70 8.63 -11.06
N SER A 14 9.18 7.42 -10.84
CA SER A 14 9.99 7.05 -9.67
C SER A 14 11.45 6.94 -10.09
N GLN A 15 12.34 7.62 -9.39
CA GLN A 15 13.77 7.66 -9.71
C GLN A 15 14.60 7.01 -8.61
N PRO A 16 15.33 5.93 -8.88
CA PRO A 16 16.23 5.31 -7.91
C PRO A 16 17.29 6.30 -7.42
N LEU A 17 17.59 6.28 -6.13
CA LEU A 17 18.73 7.00 -5.58
C LEU A 17 20.03 6.31 -5.99
N LYS A 18 21.05 7.10 -6.26
CA LYS A 18 22.39 6.59 -6.62
C LYS A 18 23.11 5.98 -5.41
N LYS A 19 22.84 6.49 -4.22
CA LYS A 19 23.42 6.03 -2.94
C LYS A 19 22.33 5.95 -1.89
N MET A 20 22.48 5.01 -0.95
CA MET A 20 21.70 5.02 0.28
C MET A 20 22.13 6.18 1.17
N PRO A 21 21.24 6.72 2.03
CA PRO A 21 21.64 7.66 3.07
C PRO A 21 22.70 7.04 3.98
N GLU A 22 23.69 7.81 4.38
CA GLU A 22 24.69 7.36 5.35
C GLU A 22 24.11 7.33 6.79
N LEU A 23 23.13 8.19 7.04
CA LEU A 23 22.42 8.27 8.31
C LEU A 23 20.96 8.58 8.04
N VAL A 24 20.08 7.90 8.77
CA VAL A 24 18.66 8.22 8.90
C VAL A 24 18.41 8.61 10.36
N LEU A 25 18.19 9.89 10.61
CA LEU A 25 17.87 10.40 11.94
C LEU A 25 16.35 10.58 12.07
N VAL A 26 15.78 9.94 13.08
CA VAL A 26 14.34 10.01 13.35
C VAL A 26 14.13 10.63 14.73
N ASP A 27 13.37 11.72 14.76
CA ASP A 27 12.89 12.32 16.01
C ASP A 27 11.49 11.77 16.33
N SER A 28 11.40 10.86 17.30
CA SER A 28 10.14 10.23 17.68
C SER A 28 9.14 11.21 18.30
N GLU A 29 9.60 12.33 18.92
CA GLU A 29 8.70 13.36 19.43
C GLU A 29 7.96 14.10 18.30
N VAL A 30 8.63 14.36 17.19
CA VAL A 30 7.99 14.97 16.01
C VAL A 30 6.87 14.07 15.50
N ILE A 31 7.10 12.77 15.46
CA ILE A 31 6.09 11.80 15.04
C ILE A 31 4.97 11.69 16.08
N ALA A 32 5.29 11.63 17.36
CA ALA A 32 4.29 11.59 18.44
C ALA A 32 3.35 12.79 18.40
N ARG A 33 3.86 13.97 18.03
CA ARG A 33 3.08 15.23 17.96
C ARG A 33 2.41 15.45 16.59
N SER A 34 2.68 14.61 15.60
CA SER A 34 2.04 14.73 14.29
C SER A 34 0.57 14.28 14.36
N PRO A 35 -0.31 14.79 13.48
CA PRO A 35 -1.67 14.28 13.40
C PRO A 35 -1.69 12.76 13.15
N VAL A 36 -2.47 12.04 13.92
CA VAL A 36 -2.56 10.55 13.90
C VAL A 36 -2.85 9.97 12.50
N ARG A 37 -3.51 10.76 11.65
CA ARG A 37 -3.77 10.39 10.24
C ARG A 37 -2.49 10.08 9.47
N TYR A 38 -1.38 10.80 9.76
CA TYR A 38 -0.09 10.55 9.10
C TYR A 38 0.54 9.24 9.56
N LEU A 39 0.47 8.93 10.85
CA LEU A 39 0.97 7.66 11.39
C LEU A 39 0.20 6.49 10.78
N LYS A 40 -1.14 6.56 10.78
CA LYS A 40 -2.01 5.53 10.19
C LYS A 40 -1.74 5.35 8.69
N ALA A 41 -1.63 6.43 7.94
CA ALA A 41 -1.30 6.36 6.51
C ALA A 41 0.09 5.75 6.27
N GLY A 42 1.08 6.05 7.12
CA GLY A 42 2.41 5.43 7.07
C GLY A 42 2.38 3.92 7.30
N ILE A 43 1.60 3.47 8.29
CA ILE A 43 1.38 2.02 8.54
C ILE A 43 0.79 1.35 7.29
N VAL A 44 -0.25 1.92 6.70
CA VAL A 44 -0.92 1.36 5.51
C VAL A 44 0.01 1.33 4.30
N ASP A 45 0.82 2.38 4.07
CA ASP A 45 1.82 2.36 3.00
C ASP A 45 2.87 1.27 3.20
N ALA A 46 3.33 1.07 4.43
CA ALA A 46 4.31 0.04 4.74
C ALA A 46 3.72 -1.39 4.66
N LEU A 47 2.44 -1.61 5.03
CA LEU A 47 1.72 -2.86 4.81
C LEU A 47 1.77 -3.31 3.35
N ALA A 48 1.76 -2.37 2.40
CA ALA A 48 1.79 -2.68 0.99
C ALA A 48 2.99 -3.54 0.59
N LYS A 49 4.12 -3.40 1.26
CA LYS A 49 5.34 -4.18 0.93
C LYS A 49 5.12 -5.69 1.07
N TRP A 50 4.40 -6.12 2.11
CA TRP A 50 4.02 -7.52 2.30
C TRP A 50 3.11 -8.04 1.19
N TYR A 51 2.01 -7.33 0.95
CA TYR A 51 1.00 -7.76 -0.01
C TYR A 51 1.45 -7.64 -1.47
N GLU A 52 2.41 -6.76 -1.77
CA GLU A 52 2.95 -6.59 -3.12
C GLU A 52 4.12 -7.53 -3.43
N PHE A 53 4.96 -7.90 -2.46
CA PHE A 53 6.12 -8.76 -2.71
C PHE A 53 5.81 -10.25 -2.56
N ARG A 54 4.90 -10.64 -1.68
CA ARG A 54 4.50 -12.03 -1.46
C ARG A 54 4.00 -12.74 -2.72
N PRO A 55 3.19 -12.14 -3.61
CA PRO A 55 2.82 -12.77 -4.88
C PRO A 55 4.02 -13.13 -5.75
N TYR A 56 5.01 -12.26 -5.85
CA TYR A 56 6.24 -12.55 -6.60
C TYR A 56 7.03 -13.71 -5.99
N GLN A 57 7.20 -13.72 -4.67
CA GLN A 57 7.91 -14.78 -3.97
C GLN A 57 7.27 -16.15 -4.21
N ARG A 58 5.94 -16.24 -4.17
CA ARG A 58 5.21 -17.49 -4.41
C ARG A 58 5.47 -18.08 -5.79
N GLN A 59 5.71 -17.26 -6.80
CA GLN A 59 6.03 -17.69 -8.16
C GLN A 59 7.53 -17.84 -8.43
N ASN A 60 8.37 -17.36 -7.53
CA ASN A 60 9.82 -17.38 -7.68
C ASN A 60 10.48 -17.80 -6.36
N PRO A 61 10.24 -19.04 -5.88
CA PRO A 61 10.64 -19.48 -4.54
C PRO A 61 12.17 -19.57 -4.35
N ASP A 62 12.93 -19.61 -5.45
CA ASP A 62 14.39 -19.70 -5.39
C ASP A 62 15.09 -18.34 -5.30
N SER A 63 14.33 -17.23 -5.32
CA SER A 63 14.90 -15.87 -5.22
C SER A 63 15.16 -15.48 -3.76
N LEU A 64 16.41 -15.54 -3.32
CA LEU A 64 16.82 -15.05 -2.00
C LEU A 64 16.48 -13.56 -1.80
N ALA A 65 16.57 -12.76 -2.83
CA ALA A 65 16.22 -11.33 -2.76
C ALA A 65 14.73 -11.13 -2.44
N LEU A 66 13.84 -11.93 -3.04
CA LEU A 66 12.41 -11.91 -2.73
C LEU A 66 12.12 -12.41 -1.33
N ASP A 67 12.80 -13.47 -0.89
CA ASP A 67 12.68 -13.97 0.49
C ASP A 67 13.03 -12.89 1.50
N LEU A 68 14.15 -12.20 1.32
CA LEU A 68 14.56 -11.11 2.22
C LEU A 68 13.58 -9.93 2.20
N LYS A 69 13.03 -9.58 1.02
CA LYS A 69 11.98 -8.56 0.92
C LYS A 69 10.75 -8.93 1.72
N VAL A 70 10.26 -10.15 1.52
CA VAL A 70 9.06 -10.66 2.18
C VAL A 70 9.29 -10.80 3.68
N MET A 71 10.42 -11.33 4.12
CA MET A 71 10.77 -11.42 5.55
C MET A 71 10.76 -10.04 6.23
N ALA A 72 11.39 -9.03 5.62
CA ALA A 72 11.41 -7.69 6.18
C ALA A 72 10.00 -7.08 6.25
N ALA A 73 9.19 -7.26 5.20
CA ALA A 73 7.82 -6.79 5.14
C ALA A 73 6.91 -7.52 6.13
N GLU A 74 7.09 -8.83 6.33
CA GLU A 74 6.35 -9.63 7.32
C GLU A 74 6.60 -9.15 8.74
N ARG A 75 7.87 -8.88 9.07
CA ARG A 75 8.23 -8.31 10.39
C ARG A 75 7.57 -6.95 10.64
N ALA A 76 7.39 -6.14 9.59
CA ALA A 76 6.64 -4.90 9.72
C ALA A 76 5.15 -5.17 10.03
N VAL A 77 4.52 -6.12 9.32
CA VAL A 77 3.13 -6.52 9.58
C VAL A 77 2.95 -7.03 11.01
N GLU A 78 3.86 -7.88 11.49
CA GLU A 78 3.86 -8.36 12.88
C GLU A 78 3.93 -7.21 13.90
N ALA A 79 4.79 -6.21 13.64
CA ALA A 79 4.89 -5.05 14.49
C ALA A 79 3.57 -4.24 14.52
N TYR A 80 2.89 -4.09 13.38
CA TYR A 80 1.59 -3.40 13.34
C TYR A 80 0.49 -4.18 14.05
N ARG A 81 0.47 -5.51 13.94
CA ARG A 81 -0.48 -6.36 14.67
C ARG A 81 -0.31 -6.20 16.17
N GLN A 82 0.94 -6.23 16.62
CA GLN A 82 1.29 -6.23 18.05
C GLN A 82 1.23 -4.85 18.69
N TRP A 83 1.74 -3.83 18.00
CA TRP A 83 1.98 -2.51 18.57
C TRP A 83 1.15 -1.38 17.94
N GLY A 84 0.44 -1.66 16.84
CA GLY A 84 -0.18 -0.60 16.04
C GLY A 84 -1.24 0.21 16.79
N ASP A 85 -2.12 -0.43 17.58
CA ASP A 85 -3.16 0.29 18.35
C ASP A 85 -2.54 1.12 19.46
N ALA A 86 -1.63 0.54 20.23
CA ALA A 86 -0.94 1.26 21.29
C ALA A 86 -0.16 2.46 20.74
N ALA A 87 0.52 2.29 19.59
CA ALA A 87 1.23 3.39 18.93
C ALA A 87 0.29 4.51 18.46
N VAL A 88 -0.92 4.16 17.99
CA VAL A 88 -1.96 5.13 17.60
C VAL A 88 -2.47 5.89 18.83
N GLU A 89 -2.73 5.20 19.94
CA GLU A 89 -3.15 5.80 21.21
C GLU A 89 -2.06 6.74 21.75
N ASP A 90 -0.80 6.32 21.76
CA ASP A 90 0.33 7.11 22.21
C ASP A 90 0.55 8.37 21.35
N ASN A 91 0.41 8.25 20.03
CA ASN A 91 0.45 9.41 19.14
C ASN A 91 -0.71 10.37 19.41
N GLN A 92 -1.94 9.88 19.66
CA GLN A 92 -3.08 10.72 20.04
C GLN A 92 -2.86 11.43 21.39
N ALA A 93 -2.17 10.76 22.31
CA ALA A 93 -1.75 11.34 23.59
C ALA A 93 -0.51 12.25 23.45
N GLN A 94 0.08 12.35 22.26
CA GLN A 94 1.32 13.10 21.98
C GLN A 94 2.52 12.63 22.82
N GLN A 95 2.61 11.33 23.06
CA GLN A 95 3.63 10.70 23.90
C GLN A 95 4.51 9.76 23.07
N THR A 96 5.79 9.79 23.33
CA THR A 96 6.72 8.77 22.85
C THR A 96 6.60 7.52 23.71
N SER A 97 6.68 6.35 23.09
CA SER A 97 6.60 5.07 23.78
C SER A 97 7.36 4.00 23.02
N PHE A 98 7.58 2.88 23.66
CA PHE A 98 8.15 1.71 23.00
C PHE A 98 7.27 1.23 21.83
N ALA A 99 5.93 1.25 21.95
CA ALA A 99 5.02 0.85 20.91
C ALA A 99 5.12 1.77 19.68
N LEU A 100 5.13 3.09 19.91
CA LEU A 100 5.29 4.08 18.85
C LEU A 100 6.64 3.91 18.14
N GLU A 101 7.74 3.71 18.89
CA GLU A 101 9.07 3.49 18.31
C GLU A 101 9.13 2.20 17.47
N ARG A 102 8.49 1.10 17.91
CA ARG A 102 8.41 -0.13 17.11
C ARG A 102 7.68 0.07 15.78
N VAL A 103 6.61 0.85 15.78
CA VAL A 103 5.87 1.19 14.55
C VAL A 103 6.68 2.13 13.65
N ILE A 104 7.41 3.09 14.22
CA ILE A 104 8.33 3.95 13.48
C ILE A 104 9.42 3.11 12.80
N ASP A 105 10.06 2.19 13.53
CA ASP A 105 11.07 1.29 12.98
C ASP A 105 10.50 0.42 11.85
N ALA A 106 9.27 -0.08 12.00
CA ALA A 106 8.61 -0.85 10.97
C ALA A 106 8.37 -0.01 9.70
N ASN A 107 7.90 1.24 9.85
CA ASN A 107 7.62 2.13 8.72
C ASN A 107 8.89 2.57 7.99
N ILE A 108 9.99 2.79 8.70
CA ILE A 108 11.21 3.39 8.12
C ILE A 108 12.26 2.32 7.84
N VAL A 109 12.60 1.50 8.82
CA VAL A 109 13.70 0.53 8.71
C VAL A 109 13.25 -0.69 7.93
N LEU A 110 12.17 -1.36 8.36
CA LEU A 110 11.74 -2.62 7.73
C LEU A 110 11.18 -2.40 6.33
N ALA A 111 10.34 -1.39 6.13
CA ALA A 111 9.84 -1.05 4.79
C ALA A 111 10.97 -0.55 3.87
N GLY A 112 11.93 0.21 4.41
CA GLY A 112 13.14 0.63 3.71
C GLY A 112 14.01 -0.55 3.30
N LEU A 113 14.22 -1.52 4.20
CA LEU A 113 14.98 -2.75 3.94
C LEU A 113 14.30 -3.58 2.83
N ALA A 114 13.00 -3.82 2.92
CA ALA A 114 12.24 -4.53 1.90
C ALA A 114 12.39 -3.89 0.50
N ASN A 115 12.42 -2.56 0.41
CA ASN A 115 12.63 -1.84 -0.84
C ASN A 115 14.10 -1.82 -1.33
N SER A 116 15.05 -2.10 -0.45
CA SER A 116 16.49 -2.04 -0.77
C SER A 116 16.98 -3.30 -1.47
N MET A 117 16.36 -4.45 -1.20
CA MET A 117 16.72 -5.71 -1.82
C MET A 117 16.38 -5.68 -3.31
N ARG A 118 17.33 -6.03 -4.14
CA ARG A 118 17.16 -6.08 -5.60
C ARG A 118 17.18 -7.51 -6.08
N ASP A 119 16.20 -7.85 -6.88
CA ASP A 119 16.11 -9.08 -7.64
C ASP A 119 16.64 -8.82 -9.07
N ASP A 120 16.90 -9.86 -9.83
CA ASP A 120 17.36 -9.78 -11.22
C ASP A 120 16.36 -9.01 -12.11
N LEU A 121 15.09 -9.21 -11.84
CA LEU A 121 14.01 -8.47 -12.50
C LEU A 121 13.28 -7.53 -11.52
N PRO A 122 12.80 -6.38 -12.00
CA PRO A 122 12.01 -5.48 -11.16
C PRO A 122 10.76 -6.15 -10.59
N THR A 123 10.44 -5.82 -9.34
CA THR A 123 9.23 -6.25 -8.64
C THR A 123 8.39 -5.04 -8.23
N PRO A 124 7.82 -4.29 -9.21
CA PRO A 124 6.95 -3.17 -8.90
C PRO A 124 5.70 -3.65 -8.17
N GLY A 125 5.23 -2.86 -7.20
CA GLY A 125 3.99 -3.14 -6.50
C GLY A 125 2.77 -2.87 -7.39
N VAL A 126 1.80 -3.78 -7.40
CA VAL A 126 0.57 -3.63 -8.18
C VAL A 126 -0.29 -2.51 -7.59
N ALA A 127 -0.48 -2.47 -6.26
CA ALA A 127 -1.21 -1.41 -5.59
C ALA A 127 -0.58 -0.04 -5.85
N HIS A 128 0.76 0.07 -5.81
CA HIS A 128 1.46 1.32 -6.14
C HIS A 128 1.32 1.71 -7.61
N ALA A 129 1.28 0.75 -8.53
CA ALA A 129 1.03 1.05 -9.95
C ALA A 129 -0.38 1.59 -10.18
N ILE A 130 -1.39 1.02 -9.51
CA ILE A 130 -2.77 1.53 -9.51
C ILE A 130 -2.80 2.93 -8.86
N HIS A 131 -2.17 3.09 -7.70
CA HIS A 131 -2.06 4.37 -7.00
C HIS A 131 -1.51 5.47 -7.93
N ASN A 132 -0.45 5.19 -8.70
CA ASN A 132 0.13 6.17 -9.62
C ASN A 132 -0.89 6.71 -10.63
N ARG A 133 -1.84 5.88 -11.06
CA ARG A 133 -2.96 6.34 -11.91
C ARG A 133 -3.97 7.20 -11.14
N LEU A 134 -4.27 6.81 -9.88
CA LEU A 134 -5.20 7.55 -9.03
C LEU A 134 -4.68 8.95 -8.64
N THR A 135 -3.36 9.19 -8.64
CA THR A 135 -2.80 10.53 -8.35
C THR A 135 -3.26 11.60 -9.34
N HIS A 136 -3.71 11.20 -10.53
CA HIS A 136 -4.23 12.10 -11.56
C HIS A 136 -5.72 12.45 -11.40
N GLN A 137 -6.38 11.90 -10.36
CA GLN A 137 -7.79 12.18 -10.08
C GLN A 137 -7.91 13.34 -9.08
N PRO A 138 -8.49 14.50 -9.48
CA PRO A 138 -8.62 15.66 -8.60
C PRO A 138 -9.38 15.36 -7.31
N GLU A 139 -10.38 14.49 -7.38
CA GLU A 139 -11.20 14.09 -6.23
C GLU A 139 -10.41 13.39 -5.12
N LEU A 140 -9.20 12.88 -5.44
CA LEU A 140 -8.32 12.18 -4.49
C LEU A 140 -7.16 13.05 -3.97
N HIS A 141 -7.09 14.33 -4.34
CA HIS A 141 -5.98 15.18 -3.90
C HIS A 141 -5.97 15.40 -2.37
N GLY A 142 -7.11 15.30 -1.70
CA GLY A 142 -7.21 15.35 -0.24
C GLY A 142 -6.80 14.07 0.49
N TRP A 143 -6.56 12.97 -0.22
CA TRP A 143 -6.09 11.72 0.37
C TRP A 143 -4.57 11.72 0.48
N LEU A 144 -4.07 11.21 1.62
CA LEU A 144 -2.65 10.94 1.81
C LEU A 144 -2.20 9.79 0.89
N HIS A 145 -0.87 9.70 0.67
CA HIS A 145 -0.28 8.62 -0.13
C HIS A 145 -0.73 7.24 0.37
N GLY A 146 -0.52 6.96 1.66
CA GLY A 146 -0.88 5.67 2.25
C GLY A 146 -2.38 5.36 2.21
N GLU A 147 -3.26 6.36 2.29
CA GLU A 147 -4.71 6.16 2.13
C GLU A 147 -5.06 5.70 0.70
N LYS A 148 -4.42 6.30 -0.32
CA LYS A 148 -4.58 5.86 -1.72
C LYS A 148 -4.00 4.46 -1.93
N VAL A 149 -2.82 4.18 -1.36
CA VAL A 149 -2.18 2.86 -1.46
C VAL A 149 -3.04 1.80 -0.78
N GLY A 150 -3.61 2.09 0.39
CA GLY A 150 -4.50 1.15 1.09
C GLY A 150 -5.75 0.80 0.28
N TYR A 151 -6.40 1.79 -0.32
CA TYR A 151 -7.50 1.51 -1.26
C TYR A 151 -7.02 0.63 -2.43
N CYS A 152 -5.84 0.91 -2.99
CA CYS A 152 -5.27 0.13 -4.08
C CYS A 152 -4.88 -1.29 -3.67
N LEU A 153 -4.52 -1.52 -2.40
CA LEU A 153 -4.32 -2.87 -1.85
C LEU A 153 -5.63 -3.67 -1.82
N LEU A 154 -6.74 -3.04 -1.45
CA LEU A 154 -8.05 -3.68 -1.56
C LEU A 154 -8.35 -4.07 -3.01
N VAL A 155 -8.11 -3.16 -3.97
CA VAL A 155 -8.31 -3.44 -5.40
C VAL A 155 -7.40 -4.56 -5.88
N GLN A 156 -6.11 -4.55 -5.51
CA GLN A 156 -5.18 -5.65 -5.80
C GLN A 156 -5.69 -6.98 -5.25
N SER A 157 -6.14 -7.01 -4.00
CA SER A 157 -6.66 -8.21 -3.37
C SER A 157 -7.89 -8.77 -4.10
N LEU A 158 -8.76 -7.90 -4.61
CA LEU A 158 -9.90 -8.30 -5.44
C LEU A 158 -9.49 -8.87 -6.82
N ILE A 159 -8.32 -8.46 -7.34
CA ILE A 159 -7.75 -9.07 -8.56
C ILE A 159 -7.16 -10.45 -8.25
N GLU A 160 -6.47 -10.58 -7.11
CA GLU A 160 -5.81 -11.83 -6.70
C GLU A 160 -6.80 -12.96 -6.39
N GLN A 161 -7.98 -12.61 -5.88
CA GLN A 161 -9.00 -13.57 -5.46
C GLN A 161 -10.03 -13.78 -6.57
N GLU A 162 -10.01 -14.93 -7.21
CA GLU A 162 -10.93 -15.28 -8.31
C GLU A 162 -12.41 -15.29 -7.87
N ASN A 163 -12.67 -15.54 -6.58
CA ASN A 163 -14.02 -15.53 -6.00
C ASN A 163 -14.61 -14.14 -5.80
N GLY A 164 -13.82 -13.06 -6.03
CA GLY A 164 -14.26 -11.67 -5.89
C GLY A 164 -14.35 -11.17 -4.45
N GLU A 165 -13.86 -11.95 -3.47
CA GLU A 165 -13.74 -11.52 -2.07
C GLU A 165 -12.28 -11.16 -1.78
N PRO A 166 -12.00 -10.00 -1.17
CA PRO A 166 -10.64 -9.62 -0.83
C PRO A 166 -10.11 -10.43 0.36
N ASP A 167 -8.77 -10.45 0.52
CA ASP A 167 -8.12 -11.02 1.70
C ASP A 167 -8.69 -10.38 2.97
N ARG A 168 -9.27 -11.22 3.84
CA ARG A 168 -9.98 -10.76 5.04
C ARG A 168 -9.04 -10.06 6.02
N GLU A 169 -7.84 -10.60 6.21
CA GLU A 169 -6.87 -10.01 7.12
C GLU A 169 -6.40 -8.63 6.64
N LEU A 170 -6.16 -8.49 5.33
CA LEU A 170 -5.85 -7.19 4.74
C LEU A 170 -6.97 -6.18 5.01
N VAL A 171 -8.21 -6.57 4.77
CA VAL A 171 -9.37 -5.68 5.00
C VAL A 171 -9.48 -5.25 6.45
N GLU A 172 -9.27 -6.17 7.40
CA GLU A 172 -9.27 -5.88 8.83
C GLU A 172 -8.17 -4.87 9.19
N LEU A 173 -6.95 -5.04 8.67
CA LEU A 173 -5.84 -4.10 8.89
C LEU A 173 -6.10 -2.74 8.24
N LEU A 174 -6.62 -2.70 7.02
CA LEU A 174 -6.97 -1.44 6.34
C LEU A 174 -8.03 -0.66 7.13
N HIS A 175 -9.06 -1.34 7.61
CA HIS A 175 -10.10 -0.74 8.44
C HIS A 175 -9.56 -0.26 9.78
N ARG A 176 -8.77 -1.09 10.48
CA ARG A 176 -8.14 -0.78 11.76
C ARG A 176 -7.31 0.51 11.71
N PHE A 177 -6.57 0.71 10.62
CA PHE A 177 -5.76 1.91 10.43
C PHE A 177 -6.46 3.00 9.59
N GLY A 178 -7.78 2.92 9.42
CA GLY A 178 -8.60 3.98 8.85
C GLY A 178 -8.33 4.26 7.36
N SER A 179 -7.90 3.25 6.62
CA SER A 179 -7.77 3.36 5.17
C SER A 179 -9.14 3.45 4.50
N PRO A 180 -9.35 4.34 3.54
CA PRO A 180 -10.56 4.32 2.74
C PRO A 180 -10.69 3.01 1.97
N LEU A 181 -11.88 2.39 2.03
CA LEU A 181 -12.20 1.15 1.31
C LEU A 181 -13.04 1.40 0.04
N ARG A 182 -13.41 2.65 -0.23
CA ARG A 182 -14.16 3.07 -1.41
C ARG A 182 -13.63 4.39 -1.94
N LEU A 183 -13.72 4.56 -3.26
CA LEU A 183 -13.46 5.87 -3.87
C LEU A 183 -14.55 6.89 -3.49
N PRO A 184 -14.19 8.17 -3.37
CA PRO A 184 -15.18 9.23 -3.22
C PRO A 184 -16.07 9.32 -4.46
N THR A 185 -17.07 10.17 -4.40
CA THR A 185 -17.88 10.49 -5.59
C THR A 185 -16.97 11.07 -6.68
N LEU A 186 -16.91 10.40 -7.81
CA LEU A 186 -16.21 10.88 -9.00
C LEU A 186 -17.18 11.73 -9.84
N SER A 187 -16.67 12.78 -10.45
CA SER A 187 -17.44 13.62 -11.36
C SER A 187 -17.77 12.86 -12.65
N GLY A 188 -18.99 13.04 -13.19
CA GLY A 188 -19.46 12.39 -14.42
C GLY A 188 -19.92 10.95 -14.22
N ASN A 189 -19.90 10.15 -15.30
CA ASN A 189 -20.30 8.74 -15.26
C ASN A 189 -19.21 7.90 -14.57
N ARG A 190 -19.56 7.35 -13.42
CA ARG A 190 -18.61 6.58 -12.58
C ARG A 190 -18.05 5.35 -13.30
N ALA A 191 -18.89 4.57 -13.96
CA ALA A 191 -18.44 3.35 -14.65
C ALA A 191 -17.49 3.69 -15.81
N GLU A 192 -17.77 4.74 -16.57
CA GLU A 192 -16.87 5.21 -17.64
C GLU A 192 -15.53 5.70 -17.08
N ARG A 193 -15.55 6.40 -15.93
CA ARG A 193 -14.33 6.86 -15.27
C ARG A 193 -13.46 5.70 -14.79
N LEU A 194 -14.06 4.68 -14.15
CA LEU A 194 -13.34 3.48 -13.69
C LEU A 194 -12.76 2.67 -14.85
N ARG A 195 -13.54 2.53 -15.94
CA ARG A 195 -13.04 1.92 -17.18
C ARG A 195 -11.86 2.70 -17.77
N ALA A 196 -11.96 4.03 -17.84
CA ALA A 196 -10.87 4.87 -18.34
C ALA A 196 -9.59 4.74 -17.49
N LEU A 197 -9.72 4.63 -16.17
CA LEU A 197 -8.60 4.35 -15.26
C LEU A 197 -7.95 3.00 -15.56
N ALA A 198 -8.75 1.96 -15.77
CA ALA A 198 -8.29 0.62 -16.06
C ALA A 198 -7.60 0.53 -17.43
N VAL A 199 -8.17 1.13 -18.47
CA VAL A 199 -7.58 1.15 -19.82
C VAL A 199 -6.25 1.92 -19.87
N GLN A 200 -6.13 2.97 -19.08
CA GLN A 200 -4.89 3.76 -18.99
C GLN A 200 -3.85 3.15 -18.04
N PHE A 201 -4.18 2.08 -17.35
CA PHE A 201 -3.24 1.38 -16.48
C PHE A 201 -2.18 0.67 -17.31
N SER A 202 -0.94 0.78 -16.88
CA SER A 202 0.19 0.06 -17.50
C SER A 202 1.06 -0.58 -16.42
N PHE A 203 1.47 -1.79 -16.69
CA PHE A 203 2.36 -2.55 -15.82
C PHE A 203 3.40 -3.29 -16.68
N PRO A 204 4.67 -3.40 -16.24
CA PRO A 204 5.69 -4.07 -17.04
C PRO A 204 5.33 -5.53 -17.31
N ALA A 205 5.28 -5.94 -18.56
CA ALA A 205 4.86 -7.29 -18.96
C ALA A 205 5.72 -8.39 -18.31
N ALA A 206 7.05 -8.19 -18.26
CA ALA A 206 7.96 -9.13 -17.61
C ALA A 206 7.68 -9.28 -16.10
N SER A 207 7.23 -8.22 -15.43
CA SER A 207 6.85 -8.28 -14.01
C SER A 207 5.47 -8.90 -13.84
N ALA A 208 4.51 -8.60 -14.73
CA ALA A 208 3.18 -9.21 -14.70
C ALA A 208 3.23 -10.73 -14.88
N ALA A 209 4.10 -11.23 -15.76
CA ALA A 209 4.31 -12.67 -15.96
C ALA A 209 4.84 -13.43 -14.74
N ARG A 210 5.34 -12.72 -13.73
CA ARG A 210 5.83 -13.27 -12.46
C ARG A 210 4.80 -13.24 -11.34
N LEU A 211 3.58 -12.78 -11.61
CA LEU A 211 2.48 -12.76 -10.63
C LEU A 211 1.64 -14.03 -10.76
N PRO A 212 1.06 -14.55 -9.65
CA PRO A 212 0.19 -15.73 -9.67
C PRO A 212 -1.23 -15.45 -10.19
N PHE A 213 -1.52 -14.24 -10.64
CA PHE A 213 -2.83 -13.80 -11.12
C PHE A 213 -2.70 -12.97 -12.40
N THR A 214 -3.76 -12.90 -13.17
CA THR A 214 -3.81 -12.11 -14.40
C THR A 214 -4.07 -10.64 -14.10
N LEU A 215 -3.12 -9.79 -14.50
CA LEU A 215 -3.23 -8.35 -14.39
C LEU A 215 -3.51 -7.74 -15.77
N SER A 216 -4.74 -7.36 -16.02
CA SER A 216 -5.21 -6.77 -17.27
C SER A 216 -6.13 -5.57 -17.01
N PRO A 217 -6.41 -4.72 -18.02
CA PRO A 217 -7.41 -3.67 -17.88
C PRO A 217 -8.79 -4.21 -17.45
N GLU A 218 -9.18 -5.38 -17.95
CA GLU A 218 -10.47 -6.01 -17.62
C GLU A 218 -10.52 -6.47 -16.16
N SER A 219 -9.45 -7.13 -15.67
CA SER A 219 -9.38 -7.55 -14.26
C SER A 219 -9.37 -6.35 -13.32
N LEU A 220 -8.67 -5.27 -13.70
CA LEU A 220 -8.64 -4.03 -12.92
C LEU A 220 -10.00 -3.31 -12.93
N GLU A 221 -10.68 -3.19 -14.10
CA GLU A 221 -12.02 -2.61 -14.18
C GLU A 221 -12.99 -3.36 -13.27
N LYS A 222 -12.99 -4.71 -13.36
CA LYS A 222 -13.83 -5.57 -12.51
C LYS A 222 -13.57 -5.33 -11.02
N ALA A 223 -12.32 -5.27 -10.61
CA ALA A 223 -11.95 -5.04 -9.21
C ALA A 223 -12.32 -3.63 -8.72
N LEU A 224 -12.14 -2.59 -9.55
CA LEU A 224 -12.56 -1.23 -9.23
C LEU A 224 -14.09 -1.13 -9.05
N LEU A 225 -14.87 -1.79 -9.91
CA LEU A 225 -16.33 -1.85 -9.77
C LEU A 225 -16.74 -2.64 -8.52
N ALA A 226 -16.08 -3.77 -8.23
CA ALA A 226 -16.36 -4.56 -7.04
C ALA A 226 -16.06 -3.79 -5.75
N SER A 227 -15.00 -2.99 -5.72
CA SER A 227 -14.65 -2.16 -4.55
C SER A 227 -15.73 -1.12 -4.21
N ASP A 228 -16.52 -0.68 -5.17
CA ASP A 228 -17.63 0.27 -4.94
C ASP A 228 -18.78 -0.33 -4.13
N HIS A 229 -18.99 -1.63 -4.26
CA HIS A 229 -20.02 -2.38 -3.56
C HIS A 229 -19.48 -3.08 -2.30
N PHE A 230 -18.16 -3.00 -2.07
CA PHE A 230 -17.55 -3.64 -0.92
C PHE A 230 -18.08 -3.03 0.39
N SER A 231 -18.53 -3.88 1.28
CA SER A 231 -18.93 -3.53 2.65
C SER A 231 -18.17 -4.44 3.60
N LEU A 232 -17.73 -3.86 4.72
CA LEU A 232 -17.19 -4.71 5.78
C LEU A 232 -18.25 -5.75 6.17
N PRO A 233 -17.86 -7.02 6.36
CA PRO A 233 -18.76 -7.99 6.97
C PRO A 233 -19.30 -7.39 8.28
N SER A 234 -20.61 -7.50 8.51
CA SER A 234 -21.19 -7.17 9.80
C SER A 234 -20.41 -7.93 10.86
N GLN A 235 -19.87 -7.24 11.86
CA GLN A 235 -19.37 -7.91 13.06
C GLN A 235 -20.61 -8.47 13.76
N ASP A 236 -20.93 -9.73 13.50
CA ASP A 236 -21.82 -10.45 14.39
C ASP A 236 -21.10 -10.54 15.74
N PRO A 237 -21.69 -10.03 16.81
CA PRO A 237 -21.11 -10.21 18.14
C PRO A 237 -21.14 -11.71 18.46
N LEU A 238 -19.94 -12.28 18.70
CA LEU A 238 -19.78 -13.61 19.29
C LEU A 238 -20.33 -13.63 20.70
#